data_7c5ee32aaca3124bf17dc73d3ed40a5d
#
_entry.id   7c5ee32aaca3124bf17dc73d3ed40a5d
#
_cell.length_a   1.000
_cell.length_b   1.000
_cell.length_c   1.000
_cell.angle_alpha   90.00
_cell.angle_beta   90.00
_cell.angle_gamma   90.00
#
_symmetry.space_group_name_H-M   'P 1'
#
loop_
_entity.id
_entity.type
_entity.pdbx_description
1 polymer ?
#
loop_
_entity_poly.entity_id
_entity_poly.type
_entity_poly.pdbx_seq_one_letter_code
_entity_poly.pdbx_strand_id
1 'polypeptide(L)'
;MARAVNGTLHKNRRRKILKAAKGFRGGRSKLYRTALSAVWKAGQWAYRDRRAKKREFRNLWIIRINAAVRENGLSYSKFMHSLKKLGINLDRKTLADLAYNDKEVFAALVEKTKLAA
;
A
#
# COMPACT_ATOMS: atom_id res chain seq x y z
N MET A 1 -13.28 33.44 40.04
CA MET A 1 -12.92 32.11 39.48
C MET A 1 -13.51 31.97 38.06
N ALA A 2 -12.69 31.62 37.06
CA ALA A 2 -13.18 31.35 35.72
C ALA A 2 -14.01 30.06 35.73
N ARG A 3 -15.26 30.14 35.28
CA ARG A 3 -16.14 28.96 35.13
C ARG A 3 -15.95 28.36 33.76
N ALA A 4 -15.90 27.02 33.65
CA ALA A 4 -15.98 26.32 32.37
C ALA A 4 -17.43 26.49 31.83
N VAL A 5 -17.62 27.47 30.93
CA VAL A 5 -18.94 27.90 30.47
C VAL A 5 -19.55 26.95 29.40
N ASN A 6 -18.75 26.09 28.76
CA ASN A 6 -19.26 25.32 27.63
C ASN A 6 -18.99 23.80 27.78
N GLY A 7 -19.85 23.10 28.51
CA GLY A 7 -19.84 21.63 28.63
C GLY A 7 -20.08 20.89 27.33
N THR A 8 -20.72 21.50 26.34
CA THR A 8 -20.98 20.92 25.03
C THR A 8 -19.69 20.68 24.24
N LEU A 9 -18.73 21.60 24.30
CA LEU A 9 -17.41 21.42 23.66
C LEU A 9 -16.66 20.20 24.21
N HIS A 10 -16.66 20.08 25.56
CA HIS A 10 -16.04 18.90 26.21
C HIS A 10 -16.71 17.59 25.80
N LYS A 11 -18.04 17.55 25.80
CA LYS A 11 -18.83 16.39 25.38
C LYS A 11 -18.57 16.04 23.92
N ASN A 12 -18.48 17.02 23.02
CA ASN A 12 -18.21 16.81 21.60
C ASN A 12 -16.80 16.30 21.35
N ARG A 13 -15.77 16.83 22.04
CA ARG A 13 -14.39 16.30 21.96
C ARG A 13 -14.33 14.85 22.40
N ARG A 14 -14.95 14.51 23.53
CA ARG A 14 -15.04 13.13 24.02
C ARG A 14 -15.74 12.21 22.99
N ARG A 15 -16.89 12.64 22.47
CA ARG A 15 -17.66 11.88 21.47
C ARG A 15 -16.85 11.63 20.21
N LYS A 16 -16.09 12.63 19.72
CA LYS A 16 -15.22 12.50 18.54
C LYS A 16 -14.19 11.39 18.72
N ILE A 17 -13.50 11.33 19.85
CA ILE A 17 -12.51 10.30 20.15
C ILE A 17 -13.17 8.91 20.25
N LEU A 18 -14.27 8.78 20.99
CA LEU A 18 -14.96 7.49 21.13
C LEU A 18 -15.58 7.02 19.80
N LYS A 19 -15.99 7.94 18.93
CA LYS A 19 -16.44 7.60 17.57
C LYS A 19 -15.29 7.05 16.72
N ALA A 20 -14.10 7.64 16.81
CA ALA A 20 -12.90 7.15 16.11
C ALA A 20 -12.39 5.82 16.68
N ALA A 21 -12.66 5.52 17.94
CA ALA A 21 -12.29 4.28 18.61
C ALA A 21 -13.30 3.13 18.42
N LYS A 22 -14.37 3.33 17.67
CA LYS A 22 -15.34 2.25 17.38
C LYS A 22 -14.64 1.04 16.75
N GLY A 23 -15.00 -0.15 17.22
CA GLY A 23 -14.40 -1.41 16.75
C GLY A 23 -13.12 -1.82 17.49
N PHE A 24 -12.55 -0.97 18.35
CA PHE A 24 -11.42 -1.36 19.18
C PHE A 24 -11.84 -2.31 20.30
N ARG A 25 -10.96 -3.20 20.71
CA ARG A 25 -11.26 -4.22 21.72
C ARG A 25 -11.26 -3.67 23.13
N GLY A 26 -12.18 -4.14 23.96
CA GLY A 26 -12.26 -3.89 25.40
C GLY A 26 -12.44 -2.42 25.73
N GLY A 27 -11.74 -1.95 26.76
CA GLY A 27 -11.81 -0.56 27.24
C GLY A 27 -11.36 0.48 26.23
N ARG A 28 -10.59 0.10 25.21
CA ARG A 28 -10.12 1.03 24.16
C ARG A 28 -11.25 1.62 23.31
N SER A 29 -12.41 0.95 23.23
CA SER A 29 -13.58 1.49 22.52
C SER A 29 -14.57 2.24 23.42
N LYS A 30 -14.51 2.06 24.74
CA LYS A 30 -15.53 2.55 25.69
C LYS A 30 -14.99 3.59 26.65
N LEU A 31 -13.76 3.43 27.14
CA LEU A 31 -13.16 4.31 28.15
C LEU A 31 -12.34 5.42 27.44
N TYR A 32 -12.71 6.68 27.68
CA TYR A 32 -12.11 7.82 27.00
C TYR A 32 -10.58 7.87 27.10
N ARG A 33 -10.02 7.65 28.28
CA ARG A 33 -8.57 7.75 28.54
C ARG A 33 -7.77 6.72 27.72
N THR A 34 -8.22 5.47 27.72
CA THR A 34 -7.59 4.39 26.93
C THR A 34 -7.90 4.52 25.44
N ALA A 35 -9.09 4.99 25.07
CA ALA A 35 -9.47 5.28 23.69
C ALA A 35 -8.61 6.37 23.07
N LEU A 36 -8.32 7.44 23.82
CA LEU A 36 -7.52 8.57 23.36
C LEU A 36 -6.11 8.12 22.93
N SER A 37 -5.40 7.42 23.81
CA SER A 37 -4.06 6.90 23.49
C SER A 37 -4.08 5.88 22.33
N ALA A 38 -5.09 5.01 22.27
CA ALA A 38 -5.27 4.06 21.20
C ALA A 38 -5.51 4.73 19.83
N VAL A 39 -6.36 5.76 19.78
CA VAL A 39 -6.63 6.53 18.54
C VAL A 39 -5.40 7.29 18.09
N TRP A 40 -4.65 7.91 18.99
CA TRP A 40 -3.40 8.58 18.62
C TRP A 40 -2.38 7.60 18.04
N LYS A 41 -2.22 6.45 18.68
CA LYS A 41 -1.31 5.41 18.20
C LYS A 41 -1.75 4.87 16.83
N ALA A 42 -3.04 4.63 16.65
CA ALA A 42 -3.59 4.24 15.35
C ALA A 42 -3.31 5.28 14.26
N GLY A 43 -3.42 6.58 14.58
CA GLY A 43 -3.06 7.67 13.67
C GLY A 43 -1.59 7.68 13.28
N GLN A 44 -0.68 7.43 14.23
CA GLN A 44 0.75 7.32 13.96
C GLN A 44 1.06 6.14 13.03
N TRP A 45 0.46 4.96 13.29
CA TRP A 45 0.59 3.80 12.44
C TRP A 45 0.06 4.07 11.03
N ALA A 46 -1.13 4.63 10.92
CA ALA A 46 -1.71 4.97 9.62
C ALA A 46 -0.84 5.93 8.81
N TYR A 47 -0.23 6.92 9.47
CA TYR A 47 0.70 7.85 8.81
C TYR A 47 1.95 7.13 8.27
N ARG A 48 2.57 6.29 9.07
CA ARG A 48 3.74 5.50 8.68
C ARG A 48 3.39 4.53 7.55
N ASP A 49 2.29 3.80 7.68
CA ASP A 49 1.96 2.69 6.79
C ASP A 49 1.44 3.16 5.43
N ARG A 50 0.87 4.37 5.33
CA ARG A 50 0.62 4.99 4.03
C ARG A 50 1.90 5.20 3.20
N ARG A 51 3.05 5.38 3.83
CA ARG A 51 4.36 5.44 3.16
C ARG A 51 4.94 4.06 2.89
N ALA A 52 4.83 3.15 3.84
CA ALA A 52 5.27 1.76 3.70
C ALA A 52 4.51 1.05 2.57
N LYS A 53 3.18 1.24 2.48
CA LYS A 53 2.31 0.65 1.47
C LYS A 53 2.84 0.79 0.04
N LYS A 54 3.35 1.96 -0.32
CA LYS A 54 3.91 2.22 -1.67
C LYS A 54 5.12 1.33 -1.95
N ARG A 55 5.98 1.12 -0.96
CA ARG A 55 7.18 0.26 -1.06
C ARG A 55 6.79 -1.22 -1.13
N GLU A 56 5.83 -1.63 -0.32
CA GLU A 56 5.34 -3.01 -0.27
C GLU A 56 4.67 -3.42 -1.58
N PHE A 57 3.80 -2.57 -2.14
CA PHE A 57 3.19 -2.83 -3.44
C PHE A 57 4.23 -2.89 -4.56
N ARG A 58 5.23 -2.01 -4.56
CA ARG A 58 6.31 -2.08 -5.54
C ARG A 58 7.09 -3.38 -5.45
N ASN A 59 7.38 -3.86 -4.25
CA ASN A 59 8.05 -5.14 -4.04
C ASN A 59 7.18 -6.30 -4.55
N LEU A 60 5.88 -6.28 -4.27
CA LEU A 60 4.94 -7.28 -4.77
C LEU A 60 4.91 -7.32 -6.30
N TRP A 61 4.86 -6.16 -6.97
CA TRP A 61 4.92 -6.10 -8.44
C TRP A 61 6.21 -6.68 -8.99
N ILE A 62 7.34 -6.37 -8.38
CA ILE A 62 8.65 -6.92 -8.78
C ILE A 62 8.66 -8.44 -8.65
N ILE A 63 8.11 -8.99 -7.56
CA ILE A 63 8.01 -10.44 -7.35
C ILE A 63 7.16 -11.10 -8.45
N ARG A 64 5.99 -10.53 -8.77
CA ARG A 64 5.10 -11.05 -9.82
C ARG A 64 5.75 -11.02 -11.19
N ILE A 65 6.35 -9.90 -11.58
CA ILE A 65 7.07 -9.77 -12.85
C ILE A 65 8.22 -10.77 -12.90
N ASN A 66 9.01 -10.89 -11.84
CA ASN A 66 10.16 -11.79 -11.80
C ASN A 66 9.75 -13.26 -11.94
N ALA A 67 8.66 -13.68 -11.31
CA ALA A 67 8.12 -15.03 -11.47
C ALA A 67 7.76 -15.31 -12.93
N ALA A 68 6.96 -14.45 -13.55
CA ALA A 68 6.52 -14.63 -14.93
C ALA A 68 7.68 -14.55 -15.96
N VAL A 69 8.66 -13.68 -15.73
CA VAL A 69 9.84 -13.57 -16.59
C VAL A 69 10.73 -14.81 -16.48
N ARG A 70 10.86 -15.39 -15.28
CA ARG A 70 11.63 -16.63 -15.06
C ARG A 70 10.99 -17.84 -15.74
N GLU A 71 9.68 -17.95 -15.75
CA GLU A 71 8.94 -18.97 -16.51
C GLU A 71 9.33 -18.93 -18.01
N ASN A 72 9.63 -17.75 -18.53
CA ASN A 72 10.08 -17.51 -19.90
C ASN A 72 11.61 -17.53 -20.07
N GLY A 73 12.38 -17.95 -19.07
CA GLY A 73 13.84 -18.14 -19.14
C GLY A 73 14.70 -16.87 -19.03
N LEU A 74 14.13 -15.72 -18.64
CA LEU A 74 14.87 -14.48 -18.42
C LEU A 74 14.96 -14.10 -16.94
N SER A 75 15.93 -13.26 -16.59
CA SER A 75 15.97 -12.61 -15.28
C SER A 75 15.28 -11.24 -15.31
N TYR A 76 14.72 -10.83 -14.16
CA TYR A 76 14.07 -9.53 -14.02
C TYR A 76 14.94 -8.35 -14.49
N SER A 77 16.24 -8.37 -14.14
CA SER A 77 17.15 -7.27 -14.49
C SER A 77 17.38 -7.17 -16.00
N LYS A 78 17.58 -8.31 -16.67
CA LYS A 78 17.73 -8.38 -18.14
C LYS A 78 16.45 -7.90 -18.83
N PHE A 79 15.29 -8.37 -18.38
CA PHE A 79 13.99 -7.96 -18.92
C PHE A 79 13.77 -6.46 -18.82
N MET A 80 13.99 -5.85 -17.64
CA MET A 80 13.83 -4.40 -17.44
C MET A 80 14.85 -3.59 -18.26
N HIS A 81 16.06 -4.10 -18.44
CA HIS A 81 17.06 -3.47 -19.28
C HIS A 81 16.63 -3.47 -20.75
N SER A 82 16.19 -4.62 -21.27
CA SER A 82 15.73 -4.76 -22.65
C SER A 82 14.50 -3.91 -22.94
N LEU A 83 13.53 -3.83 -22.01
CA LEU A 83 12.39 -2.90 -22.14
C LEU A 83 12.84 -1.45 -22.30
N LYS A 84 13.80 -1.02 -21.48
CA LYS A 84 14.36 0.33 -21.56
C LYS A 84 15.08 0.56 -22.89
N LYS A 85 15.84 -0.41 -23.38
CA LYS A 85 16.54 -0.37 -24.68
C LYS A 85 15.57 -0.26 -25.86
N LEU A 86 14.42 -0.93 -25.77
CA LEU A 86 13.32 -0.87 -26.75
C LEU A 86 12.47 0.41 -26.65
N GLY A 87 12.71 1.28 -25.67
CA GLY A 87 11.90 2.47 -25.46
C GLY A 87 10.50 2.21 -24.90
N ILE A 88 10.24 1.00 -24.40
CA ILE A 88 8.93 0.63 -23.85
C ILE A 88 8.83 1.12 -22.40
N ASN A 89 8.08 2.20 -22.18
CA ASN A 89 7.89 2.84 -20.89
C ASN A 89 6.63 2.35 -20.19
N LEU A 90 6.61 1.08 -19.78
CA LEU A 90 5.56 0.51 -18.93
C LEU A 90 6.00 0.56 -17.46
N ASP A 91 5.06 0.95 -16.59
CA ASP A 91 5.31 0.93 -15.16
C ASP A 91 5.22 -0.50 -14.57
N ARG A 92 5.77 -0.68 -13.36
CA ARG A 92 5.79 -2.00 -12.73
C ARG A 92 4.40 -2.50 -12.34
N LYS A 93 3.45 -1.59 -12.12
CA LYS A 93 2.07 -1.95 -11.80
C LYS A 93 1.40 -2.58 -13.00
N THR A 94 1.46 -1.94 -14.17
CA THR A 94 0.92 -2.46 -15.43
C THR A 94 1.60 -3.76 -15.85
N LEU A 95 2.93 -3.86 -15.74
CA LEU A 95 3.65 -5.09 -16.05
C LEU A 95 3.25 -6.24 -15.11
N ALA A 96 3.04 -5.97 -13.83
CA ALA A 96 2.62 -7.00 -12.88
C ALA A 96 1.16 -7.41 -13.09
N ASP A 97 0.31 -6.51 -13.56
CA ASP A 97 -1.07 -6.77 -13.91
C ASP A 97 -1.17 -7.66 -15.15
N LEU A 98 -0.44 -7.33 -16.21
CA LEU A 98 -0.31 -8.16 -17.41
C LEU A 98 0.24 -9.55 -17.08
N ALA A 99 1.27 -9.63 -16.26
CA ALA A 99 1.86 -10.91 -15.86
C ALA A 99 0.89 -11.82 -15.08
N TYR A 100 -0.10 -11.26 -14.42
CA TYR A 100 -1.08 -12.01 -13.63
C TYR A 100 -2.36 -12.33 -14.42
N ASN A 101 -2.92 -11.34 -15.11
CA ASN A 101 -4.21 -11.43 -15.79
C ASN A 101 -4.08 -11.89 -17.24
N ASP A 102 -3.06 -11.41 -17.98
CA ASP A 102 -2.90 -11.61 -19.43
C ASP A 102 -1.55 -12.23 -19.77
N LYS A 103 -1.36 -13.50 -19.36
CA LYS A 103 -0.10 -14.22 -19.51
C LYS A 103 0.39 -14.33 -20.97
N GLU A 104 -0.52 -14.45 -21.93
CA GLU A 104 -0.19 -14.53 -23.35
C GLU A 104 0.43 -13.23 -23.87
N VAL A 105 -0.19 -12.10 -23.54
CA VAL A 105 0.32 -10.77 -23.90
C VAL A 105 1.66 -10.50 -23.23
N PHE A 106 1.80 -10.93 -21.96
CA PHE A 106 3.06 -10.80 -21.24
C PHE A 106 4.16 -11.67 -21.86
N ALA A 107 3.88 -12.91 -22.25
CA ALA A 107 4.82 -13.78 -22.93
C ALA A 107 5.30 -13.20 -24.27
N ALA A 108 4.37 -12.66 -25.08
CA ALA A 108 4.73 -11.97 -26.33
C ALA A 108 5.63 -10.75 -26.08
N LEU A 109 5.42 -10.01 -24.96
CA LEU A 109 6.28 -8.91 -24.56
C LEU A 109 7.69 -9.42 -24.18
N VAL A 110 7.78 -10.52 -23.44
CA VAL A 110 9.07 -11.13 -23.07
C VAL A 110 9.82 -11.61 -24.30
N GLU A 111 9.16 -12.21 -25.27
CA GLU A 111 9.76 -12.64 -26.54
C GLU A 111 10.39 -11.46 -27.30
N LYS A 112 9.67 -10.35 -27.41
CA LYS A 112 10.23 -9.11 -28.01
C LYS A 112 11.49 -8.63 -27.29
N THR A 113 11.53 -8.77 -25.95
CA THR A 113 12.70 -8.36 -25.17
C THR A 113 13.87 -9.33 -25.31
N LYS A 114 13.65 -10.61 -25.60
CA LYS A 114 14.72 -11.59 -25.91
C LYS A 114 15.43 -11.26 -27.21
N LEU A 115 14.67 -10.83 -28.22
CA LEU A 115 15.23 -10.45 -29.53
C LEU A 115 16.09 -9.18 -29.48
N ALA A 116 15.92 -8.34 -28.45
CA ALA A 116 16.65 -7.08 -28.27
C ALA A 116 17.79 -7.17 -27.26
N ALA A 117 17.96 -8.31 -26.59
CA ALA A 117 19.03 -8.59 -25.61
C ALA A 117 20.34 -9.00 -26.29
#